data_8e8cd0647463da31dc82111f031d753c
#
_entry.id   8e8cd0647463da31dc82111f031d753c
#
_cell.length_a   1.000
_cell.length_b   1.000
_cell.length_c   1.000
_cell.angle_alpha   90.00
_cell.angle_beta   90.00
_cell.angle_gamma   90.00
#
_symmetry.space_group_name_H-M   'P 1'
#
loop_
_entity.id
_entity.type
_entity.pdbx_description
1 polymer ?
#
loop_
_entity_poly.entity_id
_entity_poly.type
_entity_poly.pdbx_seq_one_letter_code
_entity_poly.pdbx_strand_id
1 'polypeptide(L)'
;TTSLFLLAYGFALALVFTISIPVIGYLVANWMLSDFDTTAGAKITELTFCQVQDITNSISFKDVCDEVRQFALLRDASIWSGTTAVGLILIYLVFALLAGKDRGLNAAIFPVLIPLTTITVAGLILVQGAILTYAVWIGESYTIGIVHYPSILLVGLGALIGALKLIGTLFSVKSSLVHTEFGKQLDKVSAPKLWAFVEGIAEQLGARKPDNLIVDVVLHIL
;
A
#
# COMPACT_ATOMS: atom_id res chain seq x y z
N THR A 1 19.58 -16.80 4.63
CA THR A 1 18.24 -17.38 4.96
C THR A 1 17.39 -16.43 5.80
N THR A 2 17.96 -15.71 6.78
CA THR A 2 17.23 -14.76 7.65
C THR A 2 16.66 -13.55 6.90
N SER A 3 17.37 -13.01 5.92
CA SER A 3 16.90 -11.85 5.14
C SER A 3 15.68 -12.17 4.25
N LEU A 4 15.65 -13.37 3.67
CA LEU A 4 14.51 -13.82 2.85
C LEU A 4 13.26 -14.03 3.70
N PHE A 5 13.43 -14.54 4.93
CA PHE A 5 12.33 -14.75 5.87
C PHE A 5 11.74 -13.42 6.36
N LEU A 6 12.57 -12.42 6.64
CA LEU A 6 12.14 -11.07 7.04
C LEU A 6 11.39 -10.36 5.90
N LEU A 7 11.87 -10.50 4.65
CA LEU A 7 11.18 -9.98 3.47
C LEU A 7 9.83 -10.64 3.24
N ALA A 8 9.76 -11.98 3.34
CA ALA A 8 8.51 -12.71 3.20
C ALA A 8 7.51 -12.36 4.31
N TYR A 9 7.97 -12.20 5.54
CA TYR A 9 7.15 -11.79 6.67
C TYR A 9 6.62 -10.36 6.53
N GLY A 10 7.47 -9.41 6.10
CA GLY A 10 7.07 -8.04 5.83
C GLY A 10 6.04 -7.94 4.71
N PHE A 11 6.23 -8.74 3.65
CA PHE A 11 5.27 -8.82 2.54
C PHE A 11 3.93 -9.44 2.98
N ALA A 12 3.96 -10.51 3.78
CA ALA A 12 2.75 -11.13 4.31
C ALA A 12 1.97 -10.17 5.22
N LEU A 13 2.66 -9.42 6.10
CA LEU A 13 2.05 -8.40 6.93
C LEU A 13 1.40 -7.30 6.09
N ALA A 14 2.09 -6.78 5.09
CA ALA A 14 1.56 -5.77 4.19
C ALA A 14 0.29 -6.25 3.47
N LEU A 15 0.28 -7.51 2.99
CA LEU A 15 -0.89 -8.15 2.39
C LEU A 15 -2.07 -8.24 3.35
N VAL A 16 -1.81 -8.70 4.59
CA VAL A 16 -2.86 -8.83 5.62
C VAL A 16 -3.50 -7.47 5.89
N PHE A 17 -2.72 -6.41 6.09
CA PHE A 17 -3.27 -5.06 6.33
C PHE A 17 -4.03 -4.53 5.12
N THR A 18 -3.50 -4.72 3.91
CA THR A 18 -4.12 -4.24 2.67
C THR A 18 -5.49 -4.86 2.38
N ILE A 19 -5.71 -6.10 2.82
CA ILE A 19 -6.98 -6.81 2.64
C ILE A 19 -7.90 -6.63 3.85
N SER A 20 -7.36 -6.59 5.08
CA SER A 20 -8.19 -6.53 6.30
C SER A 20 -8.97 -5.24 6.43
N ILE A 21 -8.41 -4.08 6.04
CA ILE A 21 -9.12 -2.80 6.15
C ILE A 21 -10.38 -2.74 5.27
N PRO A 22 -10.34 -3.08 3.97
CA PRO A 22 -11.55 -3.18 3.15
C PRO A 22 -12.56 -4.21 3.67
N VAL A 23 -12.09 -5.36 4.17
CA VAL A 23 -12.96 -6.39 4.75
C VAL A 23 -13.66 -5.87 6.01
N ILE A 24 -12.94 -5.20 6.91
CA ILE A 24 -13.53 -4.59 8.11
C ILE A 24 -14.57 -3.52 7.71
N GLY A 25 -14.22 -2.63 6.78
CA GLY A 25 -15.15 -1.60 6.29
C GLY A 25 -16.44 -2.20 5.70
N TYR A 26 -16.30 -3.26 4.90
CA TYR A 26 -17.41 -4.00 4.35
C TYR A 26 -18.27 -4.67 5.44
N LEU A 27 -17.65 -5.35 6.41
CA LEU A 27 -18.36 -6.03 7.49
C LEU A 27 -19.12 -5.05 8.38
N VAL A 28 -18.49 -3.92 8.73
CA VAL A 28 -19.12 -2.86 9.53
C VAL A 28 -20.33 -2.28 8.78
N ALA A 29 -20.16 -1.92 7.53
CA ALA A 29 -21.26 -1.38 6.71
C ALA A 29 -22.41 -2.39 6.54
N ASN A 30 -22.08 -3.65 6.27
CA ASN A 30 -23.09 -4.69 6.09
C ASN A 30 -23.81 -5.04 7.40
N TRP A 31 -23.11 -5.00 8.53
CA TRP A 31 -23.72 -5.17 9.84
C TRP A 31 -24.72 -4.04 10.14
N MET A 32 -24.33 -2.78 9.92
CA MET A 32 -25.20 -1.61 10.10
C MET A 32 -26.44 -1.69 9.20
N LEU A 33 -26.27 -2.04 7.93
CA LEU A 33 -27.38 -2.22 7.00
C LEU A 33 -28.32 -3.36 7.42
N SER A 34 -27.80 -4.47 7.95
CA SER A 34 -28.60 -5.60 8.42
C SER A 34 -29.37 -5.27 9.70
N ASP A 35 -28.78 -4.50 10.61
CA ASP A 35 -29.44 -4.03 11.81
C ASP A 35 -30.60 -3.08 11.48
N PHE A 36 -30.39 -2.23 10.48
CA PHE A 36 -31.43 -1.36 9.94
C PHE A 36 -32.59 -2.14 9.32
N ASP A 37 -32.31 -3.17 8.50
CA ASP A 37 -33.32 -4.04 7.88
C ASP A 37 -34.17 -4.78 8.94
N THR A 38 -33.54 -5.24 10.04
CA THR A 38 -34.25 -5.89 11.14
C THR A 38 -35.18 -4.94 11.90
N THR A 39 -34.74 -3.70 12.08
CA THR A 39 -35.49 -2.66 12.81
C THR A 39 -36.66 -2.12 11.96
N ALA A 40 -36.46 -2.01 10.65
CA ALA A 40 -37.50 -1.56 9.71
C ALA A 40 -38.54 -2.64 9.34
N GLY A 41 -38.30 -3.90 9.71
CA GLY A 41 -39.25 -5.02 9.48
C GLY A 41 -39.46 -5.39 8.01
N ALA A 42 -38.67 -4.85 7.10
CA ALA A 42 -38.76 -5.12 5.67
C ALA A 42 -37.36 -5.17 5.07
N LYS A 43 -37.10 -6.18 4.22
CA LYS A 43 -35.92 -6.22 3.37
C LYS A 43 -36.07 -5.13 2.31
N ILE A 44 -35.61 -3.93 2.65
CA ILE A 44 -35.70 -2.75 1.78
C ILE A 44 -34.45 -2.71 0.97
N THR A 45 -34.51 -2.97 -0.32
CA THR A 45 -33.42 -2.73 -1.23
C THR A 45 -33.16 -1.22 -1.23
N GLU A 46 -31.95 -0.80 -0.86
CA GLU A 46 -31.46 0.58 -0.69
C GLU A 46 -32.03 1.61 -1.68
N LEU A 47 -32.13 1.21 -2.94
CA LEU A 47 -32.64 2.04 -4.03
C LEU A 47 -34.16 2.30 -3.96
N THR A 48 -34.96 1.30 -3.54
CA THR A 48 -36.40 1.44 -3.49
C THR A 48 -36.89 2.28 -2.33
N PHE A 49 -36.18 2.24 -1.19
CA PHE A 49 -36.58 2.99 -0.01
C PHE A 49 -36.39 4.50 -0.21
N CYS A 50 -35.23 4.93 -0.73
CA CYS A 50 -34.96 6.34 -0.96
C CYS A 50 -35.63 6.92 -2.22
N GLN A 51 -36.04 6.08 -3.19
CA GLN A 51 -36.86 6.52 -4.32
C GLN A 51 -38.31 6.80 -3.95
N VAL A 52 -38.86 6.08 -2.97
CA VAL A 52 -40.20 6.33 -2.43
C VAL A 52 -40.24 7.64 -1.63
N GLN A 53 -39.13 8.09 -1.09
CA GLN A 53 -39.02 9.32 -0.32
C GLN A 53 -39.27 10.59 -1.15
N ASP A 54 -38.90 10.62 -2.42
CA ASP A 54 -39.15 11.77 -3.31
C ASP A 54 -40.65 12.09 -3.43
N ILE A 55 -41.52 11.12 -3.03
CA ILE A 55 -42.98 11.23 -3.08
C ILE A 55 -43.56 11.74 -1.74
N THR A 56 -42.92 11.49 -0.59
CA THR A 56 -43.57 11.69 0.74
C THR A 56 -43.10 12.93 1.50
N ASN A 57 -42.02 13.60 1.10
CA ASN A 57 -41.54 14.90 1.62
C ASN A 57 -41.50 15.04 3.17
N SER A 58 -41.45 13.95 3.93
CA SER A 58 -41.39 14.02 5.40
C SER A 58 -39.92 14.12 5.88
N ILE A 59 -39.65 15.09 6.75
CA ILE A 59 -38.31 15.43 7.27
C ILE A 59 -37.63 14.23 7.96
N SER A 60 -38.41 13.40 8.67
CA SER A 60 -37.89 12.21 9.37
C SER A 60 -37.34 11.12 8.43
N PHE A 61 -37.91 10.98 7.23
CA PHE A 61 -37.43 10.02 6.24
C PHE A 61 -36.16 10.43 5.56
N LYS A 62 -35.87 11.71 5.46
CA LYS A 62 -34.66 12.24 4.81
C LYS A 62 -33.41 11.87 5.62
N ASP A 63 -33.46 12.02 6.95
CA ASP A 63 -32.34 11.73 7.84
C ASP A 63 -31.99 10.24 7.78
N VAL A 64 -33.00 9.37 7.74
CA VAL A 64 -32.84 7.91 7.62
C VAL A 64 -32.23 7.51 6.28
N CYS A 65 -32.65 8.15 5.19
CA CYS A 65 -32.07 7.87 3.86
C CYS A 65 -30.62 8.34 3.76
N ASP A 66 -30.27 9.44 4.40
CA ASP A 66 -28.89 9.92 4.40
C ASP A 66 -27.98 8.95 5.17
N GLU A 67 -28.45 8.35 6.27
CA GLU A 67 -27.72 7.32 7.00
C GLU A 67 -27.51 6.05 6.16
N VAL A 68 -28.56 5.50 5.57
CA VAL A 68 -28.49 4.31 4.71
C VAL A 68 -27.54 4.54 3.54
N ARG A 69 -27.59 5.74 2.93
CA ARG A 69 -26.68 6.13 1.86
C ARG A 69 -25.22 6.18 2.31
N GLN A 70 -24.95 6.63 3.54
CA GLN A 70 -23.59 6.64 4.09
C GLN A 70 -23.04 5.22 4.30
N PHE A 71 -23.87 4.29 4.80
CA PHE A 71 -23.47 2.89 4.96
C PHE A 71 -23.22 2.21 3.62
N ALA A 72 -24.09 2.46 2.64
CA ALA A 72 -23.91 1.98 1.27
C ALA A 72 -22.60 2.48 0.65
N LEU A 73 -22.32 3.76 0.83
CA LEU A 73 -21.10 4.39 0.32
C LEU A 73 -19.85 3.77 0.95
N LEU A 74 -19.87 3.52 2.27
CA LEU A 74 -18.78 2.82 2.96
C LEU A 74 -18.59 1.41 2.44
N ARG A 75 -19.67 0.66 2.23
CA ARG A 75 -19.65 -0.70 1.66
C ARG A 75 -19.00 -0.70 0.27
N ASP A 76 -19.51 0.15 -0.61
CA ASP A 76 -19.07 0.20 -2.00
C ASP A 76 -17.61 0.69 -2.10
N ALA A 77 -17.22 1.70 -1.34
CA ALA A 77 -15.83 2.16 -1.25
C ALA A 77 -14.89 1.04 -0.75
N SER A 78 -15.34 0.25 0.22
CA SER A 78 -14.58 -0.90 0.74
C SER A 78 -14.41 -1.99 -0.31
N ILE A 79 -15.46 -2.33 -1.07
CA ILE A 79 -15.40 -3.31 -2.17
C ILE A 79 -14.44 -2.82 -3.27
N TRP A 80 -14.57 -1.56 -3.71
CA TRP A 80 -13.70 -0.98 -4.73
C TRP A 80 -12.25 -0.91 -4.28
N SER A 81 -11.99 -0.50 -3.05
CA SER A 81 -10.62 -0.47 -2.49
C SER A 81 -10.02 -1.88 -2.40
N GLY A 82 -10.79 -2.86 -1.93
CA GLY A 82 -10.34 -4.25 -1.83
C GLY A 82 -10.04 -4.88 -3.19
N THR A 83 -10.95 -4.72 -4.17
CA THR A 83 -10.75 -5.25 -5.51
C THR A 83 -9.57 -4.59 -6.22
N THR A 84 -9.39 -3.28 -6.05
CA THR A 84 -8.24 -2.55 -6.60
C THR A 84 -6.94 -3.04 -5.97
N ALA A 85 -6.91 -3.23 -4.65
CA ALA A 85 -5.73 -3.74 -3.94
C ALA A 85 -5.33 -5.14 -4.42
N VAL A 86 -6.28 -6.06 -4.53
CA VAL A 86 -6.04 -7.42 -5.04
C VAL A 86 -5.56 -7.36 -6.50
N GLY A 87 -6.19 -6.55 -7.34
CA GLY A 87 -5.78 -6.36 -8.74
C GLY A 87 -4.34 -5.88 -8.87
N LEU A 88 -3.94 -4.89 -8.06
CA LEU A 88 -2.56 -4.38 -8.04
C LEU A 88 -1.56 -5.45 -7.59
N ILE A 89 -1.88 -6.22 -6.56
CA ILE A 89 -1.04 -7.33 -6.09
C ILE A 89 -0.82 -8.35 -7.21
N LEU A 90 -1.88 -8.73 -7.93
CA LEU A 90 -1.78 -9.66 -9.05
C LEU A 90 -0.93 -9.10 -10.18
N ILE A 91 -1.08 -7.83 -10.53
CA ILE A 91 -0.26 -7.14 -11.53
C ILE A 91 1.22 -7.17 -11.14
N TYR A 92 1.56 -6.80 -9.90
CA TYR A 92 2.93 -6.84 -9.42
C TYR A 92 3.50 -8.26 -9.37
N LEU A 93 2.69 -9.26 -9.02
CA LEU A 93 3.10 -10.66 -9.06
C LEU A 93 3.47 -11.11 -10.48
N VAL A 94 2.64 -10.74 -11.47
CA VAL A 94 2.93 -11.03 -12.88
C VAL A 94 4.24 -10.36 -13.33
N PHE A 95 4.45 -9.08 -12.99
CA PHE A 95 5.70 -8.39 -13.29
C PHE A 95 6.91 -9.06 -12.63
N ALA A 96 6.78 -9.48 -11.36
CA ALA A 96 7.85 -10.18 -10.65
C ALA A 96 8.19 -11.54 -11.31
N LEU A 97 7.18 -12.29 -11.75
CA LEU A 97 7.39 -13.56 -12.43
C LEU A 97 8.04 -13.38 -13.82
N LEU A 98 7.66 -12.35 -14.57
CA LEU A 98 8.26 -12.03 -15.88
C LEU A 98 9.70 -11.55 -15.71
N ALA A 99 9.96 -10.65 -14.77
CA ALA A 99 11.30 -10.15 -14.46
C ALA A 99 12.25 -11.25 -13.98
N GLY A 100 11.73 -12.27 -13.30
CA GLY A 100 12.53 -13.41 -12.84
C GLY A 100 13.08 -14.29 -13.97
N LYS A 101 12.51 -14.24 -15.19
CA LYS A 101 12.92 -15.05 -16.34
C LYS A 101 14.05 -14.43 -17.17
N ASP A 102 14.12 -13.10 -17.23
CA ASP A 102 15.09 -12.38 -18.05
C ASP A 102 15.80 -11.30 -17.21
N ARG A 103 17.13 -11.48 -17.07
CA ARG A 103 17.97 -10.52 -16.32
C ARG A 103 18.05 -9.15 -16.97
N GLY A 104 18.03 -9.09 -18.31
CA GLY A 104 18.05 -7.83 -19.04
C GLY A 104 16.77 -7.02 -18.82
N LEU A 105 15.63 -7.70 -18.90
CA LEU A 105 14.32 -7.12 -18.64
C LEU A 105 14.21 -6.61 -17.20
N ASN A 106 14.73 -7.38 -16.23
CA ASN A 106 14.73 -7.01 -14.82
C ASN A 106 15.52 -5.72 -14.58
N ALA A 107 16.72 -5.61 -15.13
CA ALA A 107 17.56 -4.41 -15.01
C ALA A 107 16.91 -3.16 -15.62
N ALA A 108 16.12 -3.31 -16.70
CA ALA A 108 15.44 -2.20 -17.36
C ALA A 108 14.17 -1.76 -16.61
N ILE A 109 13.41 -2.69 -16.04
CA ILE A 109 12.11 -2.42 -15.40
C ILE A 109 12.28 -1.99 -13.94
N PHE A 110 13.27 -2.51 -13.22
CA PHE A 110 13.44 -2.30 -11.79
C PHE A 110 13.51 -0.82 -11.36
N PRO A 111 14.22 0.08 -12.07
CA PRO A 111 14.27 1.50 -11.70
C PRO A 111 12.93 2.22 -11.80
N VAL A 112 12.02 1.73 -12.65
CA VAL A 112 10.67 2.30 -12.83
C VAL A 112 9.67 1.65 -11.88
N LEU A 113 9.83 0.36 -11.63
CA LEU A 113 8.92 -0.42 -10.80
C LEU A 113 8.95 0.02 -9.33
N ILE A 114 10.14 0.32 -8.78
CA ILE A 114 10.27 0.76 -7.38
C ILE A 114 9.48 2.05 -7.09
N PRO A 115 9.70 3.16 -7.81
CA PRO A 115 8.93 4.37 -7.55
C PRO A 115 7.43 4.18 -7.83
N LEU A 116 7.06 3.41 -8.86
CA LEU A 116 5.67 3.13 -9.19
C LEU A 116 4.98 2.36 -8.05
N THR A 117 5.60 1.29 -7.54
CA THR A 117 5.05 0.54 -6.38
C THR A 117 4.93 1.41 -5.15
N THR A 118 5.93 2.23 -4.87
CA THR A 118 5.91 3.12 -3.69
C THR A 118 4.76 4.13 -3.77
N ILE A 119 4.56 4.76 -4.92
CA ILE A 119 3.44 5.71 -5.13
C ILE A 119 2.10 4.99 -5.03
N THR A 120 1.98 3.80 -5.61
CA THR A 120 0.75 3.01 -5.58
C THR A 120 0.40 2.57 -4.16
N VAL A 121 1.38 2.10 -3.38
CA VAL A 121 1.17 1.71 -1.98
C VAL A 121 0.83 2.92 -1.12
N ALA A 122 1.48 4.07 -1.33
CA ALA A 122 1.13 5.32 -0.65
C ALA A 122 -0.32 5.75 -0.95
N GLY A 123 -0.74 5.65 -2.21
CA GLY A 123 -2.12 5.91 -2.62
C GLY A 123 -3.12 4.97 -1.95
N LEU A 124 -2.82 3.67 -1.88
CA LEU A 124 -3.64 2.69 -1.17
C LEU A 124 -3.76 3.00 0.33
N ILE A 125 -2.66 3.38 0.99
CA ILE A 125 -2.67 3.77 2.40
C ILE A 125 -3.60 4.97 2.63
N LEU A 126 -3.59 5.96 1.74
CA LEU A 126 -4.49 7.12 1.85
C LEU A 126 -5.96 6.74 1.67
N VAL A 127 -6.28 5.95 0.65
CA VAL A 127 -7.66 5.50 0.38
C VAL A 127 -8.18 4.64 1.53
N GLN A 128 -7.40 3.65 1.97
CA GLN A 128 -7.80 2.76 3.06
C GLN A 128 -7.84 3.50 4.40
N GLY A 129 -6.94 4.45 4.63
CA GLY A 129 -6.97 5.33 5.79
C GLY A 129 -8.23 6.20 5.82
N ALA A 130 -8.66 6.72 4.68
CA ALA A 130 -9.91 7.47 4.56
C ALA A 130 -11.14 6.59 4.84
N ILE A 131 -11.18 5.38 4.28
CA ILE A 131 -12.25 4.39 4.54
C ILE A 131 -12.32 4.05 6.03
N LEU A 132 -11.17 3.78 6.66
CA LEU A 132 -11.12 3.45 8.09
C LEU A 132 -11.54 4.63 8.96
N THR A 133 -11.09 5.84 8.64
CA THR A 133 -11.48 7.07 9.34
C THR A 133 -12.98 7.28 9.26
N TYR A 134 -13.56 7.08 8.08
CA TYR A 134 -14.99 7.20 7.85
C TYR A 134 -15.78 6.11 8.56
N ALA A 135 -15.28 4.86 8.56
CA ALA A 135 -15.90 3.74 9.28
C ALA A 135 -15.91 3.98 10.80
N VAL A 136 -14.82 4.52 11.36
CA VAL A 136 -14.76 4.88 12.80
C VAL A 136 -15.76 5.99 13.10
N TRP A 137 -15.81 7.04 12.28
CA TRP A 137 -16.75 8.15 12.47
C TRP A 137 -18.20 7.69 12.46
N ILE A 138 -18.62 6.95 11.44
CA ILE A 138 -19.99 6.42 11.34
C ILE A 138 -20.26 5.42 12.48
N GLY A 139 -19.31 4.51 12.75
CA GLY A 139 -19.46 3.52 13.80
C GLY A 139 -19.67 4.13 15.17
N GLU A 140 -18.89 5.15 15.55
CA GLU A 140 -19.07 5.84 16.83
C GLU A 140 -20.38 6.63 16.87
N SER A 141 -20.74 7.33 15.81
CA SER A 141 -21.98 8.10 15.76
C SER A 141 -23.21 7.22 15.83
N TYR A 142 -23.20 6.05 15.19
CA TYR A 142 -24.31 5.10 15.18
C TYR A 142 -24.44 4.30 16.48
N THR A 143 -23.32 3.79 17.03
CA THR A 143 -23.37 2.88 18.20
C THR A 143 -23.42 3.58 19.53
N ILE A 144 -22.69 4.70 19.66
CA ILE A 144 -22.48 5.41 20.95
C ILE A 144 -23.22 6.75 20.97
N GLY A 145 -23.56 7.30 19.79
CA GLY A 145 -24.13 8.64 19.65
C GLY A 145 -23.16 9.78 19.97
N ILE A 146 -21.90 9.47 20.26
CA ILE A 146 -20.85 10.43 20.61
C ILE A 146 -19.64 10.15 19.72
N VAL A 147 -19.15 11.16 19.04
CA VAL A 147 -17.98 11.08 18.15
C VAL A 147 -16.72 11.47 18.91
N HIS A 148 -15.75 10.54 18.98
CA HIS A 148 -14.45 10.82 19.61
C HIS A 148 -13.47 11.36 18.57
N TYR A 149 -13.42 12.68 18.43
CA TYR A 149 -12.50 13.35 17.50
C TYR A 149 -11.03 12.90 17.59
N PRO A 150 -10.46 12.60 18.78
CA PRO A 150 -9.08 12.13 18.87
C PRO A 150 -8.83 10.80 18.15
N SER A 151 -9.75 9.84 18.19
CA SER A 151 -9.62 8.56 17.49
C SER A 151 -9.63 8.74 15.97
N ILE A 152 -10.54 9.55 15.47
CA ILE A 152 -10.65 9.90 14.05
C ILE A 152 -9.39 10.60 13.54
N LEU A 153 -8.91 11.60 14.30
CA LEU A 153 -7.68 12.32 13.97
C LEU A 153 -6.45 11.39 13.98
N LEU A 154 -6.36 10.49 14.95
CA LEU A 154 -5.25 9.54 15.05
C LEU A 154 -5.19 8.61 13.83
N VAL A 155 -6.32 8.09 13.40
CA VAL A 155 -6.41 7.21 12.22
C VAL A 155 -6.10 7.99 10.94
N GLY A 156 -6.74 9.13 10.73
CA GLY A 156 -6.57 9.95 9.52
C GLY A 156 -5.17 10.53 9.38
N LEU A 157 -4.64 11.11 10.44
CA LEU A 157 -3.27 11.66 10.46
C LEU A 157 -2.22 10.54 10.37
N GLY A 158 -2.47 9.39 11.02
CA GLY A 158 -1.59 8.23 10.91
C GLY A 158 -1.43 7.75 9.47
N ALA A 159 -2.53 7.63 8.73
CA ALA A 159 -2.51 7.27 7.32
C ALA A 159 -1.80 8.33 6.45
N LEU A 160 -2.07 9.61 6.69
CA LEU A 160 -1.44 10.71 5.97
C LEU A 160 0.08 10.74 6.20
N ILE A 161 0.52 10.68 7.45
CA ILE A 161 1.94 10.68 7.82
C ILE A 161 2.63 9.44 7.25
N GLY A 162 1.99 8.27 7.31
CA GLY A 162 2.50 7.03 6.74
C GLY A 162 2.74 7.13 5.23
N ALA A 163 1.76 7.63 4.49
CA ALA A 163 1.88 7.84 3.05
C ALA A 163 2.97 8.87 2.69
N LEU A 164 3.02 10.00 3.41
CA LEU A 164 4.04 11.03 3.20
C LEU A 164 5.46 10.51 3.50
N LYS A 165 5.65 9.75 4.56
CA LYS A 165 6.93 9.10 4.86
C LYS A 165 7.34 8.13 3.76
N LEU A 166 6.40 7.33 3.26
CA LEU A 166 6.67 6.38 2.19
C LEU A 166 7.12 7.11 0.89
N ILE A 167 6.41 8.17 0.51
CA ILE A 167 6.80 9.01 -0.63
C ILE A 167 8.17 9.67 -0.37
N GLY A 168 8.42 10.14 0.85
CA GLY A 168 9.69 10.73 1.25
C GLY A 168 10.89 9.80 1.06
N THR A 169 10.70 8.47 1.21
CA THR A 169 11.77 7.49 0.96
C THR A 169 12.27 7.50 -0.48
N LEU A 170 11.39 7.79 -1.46
CA LEU A 170 11.79 7.90 -2.87
C LEU A 170 12.84 9.00 -3.10
N PHE A 171 12.70 10.11 -2.39
CA PHE A 171 13.64 11.23 -2.48
C PHE A 171 14.93 10.95 -1.71
N SER A 172 14.84 10.21 -0.60
CA SER A 172 16.00 9.83 0.23
C SER A 172 16.93 8.84 -0.47
N VAL A 173 16.39 7.88 -1.22
CA VAL A 173 17.17 6.88 -1.96
C VAL A 173 18.07 7.56 -3.03
N LYS A 174 17.61 8.66 -3.63
CA LYS A 174 18.39 9.42 -4.60
C LYS A 174 19.59 10.16 -3.98
N SER A 175 19.50 10.53 -2.70
CA SER A 175 20.57 11.29 -2.00
C SER A 175 21.55 10.40 -1.24
N SER A 176 21.19 9.15 -0.96
CA SER A 176 21.99 8.24 -0.12
C SER A 176 22.93 7.33 -0.92
N LEU A 177 23.12 7.58 -2.21
CA LEU A 177 24.14 6.87 -3.02
C LEU A 177 25.59 7.25 -2.66
N VAL A 178 25.79 8.14 -1.69
CA VAL A 178 27.08 8.30 -1.02
C VAL A 178 27.10 7.35 0.17
N HIS A 179 27.14 6.05 -0.09
CA HIS A 179 27.59 5.10 0.91
C HIS A 179 29.07 5.41 1.19
N THR A 180 29.36 5.83 2.42
CA THR A 180 30.69 5.75 2.99
C THR A 180 31.01 4.25 3.15
N GLU A 181 31.35 3.59 2.06
CA GLU A 181 31.82 2.22 2.12
C GLU A 181 33.22 2.26 2.74
N PHE A 182 33.38 1.51 3.83
CA PHE A 182 34.68 1.32 4.48
C PHE A 182 35.52 0.39 3.59
N GLY A 183 36.09 0.95 2.52
CA GLY A 183 36.91 0.20 1.60
C GLY A 183 37.93 1.11 0.91
N LYS A 184 39.02 0.53 0.47
CA LYS A 184 40.03 1.25 -0.34
C LYS A 184 39.55 1.26 -1.80
N GLN A 185 39.28 2.45 -2.32
CA GLN A 185 39.03 2.61 -3.75
C GLN A 185 40.34 2.30 -4.52
N LEU A 186 40.25 1.35 -5.44
CA LEU A 186 41.36 0.96 -6.31
C LEU A 186 41.24 1.69 -7.64
N ASP A 187 42.25 2.45 -7.95
CA ASP A 187 42.40 3.10 -9.24
C ASP A 187 42.89 2.08 -10.30
N LYS A 188 42.56 2.32 -11.56
CA LYS A 188 42.99 1.48 -12.70
C LYS A 188 44.52 1.35 -12.79
N VAL A 189 45.23 2.40 -12.36
CA VAL A 189 46.69 2.43 -12.34
C VAL A 189 47.27 1.55 -11.23
N SER A 190 46.60 1.47 -10.08
CA SER A 190 47.08 0.71 -8.92
C SER A 190 46.79 -0.79 -9.00
N ALA A 191 45.75 -1.21 -9.72
CA ALA A 191 45.35 -2.62 -9.84
C ALA A 191 44.84 -2.99 -11.25
N PRO A 192 45.71 -2.85 -12.29
CA PRO A 192 45.23 -3.01 -13.68
C PRO A 192 44.70 -4.43 -13.99
N LYS A 193 45.28 -5.47 -13.39
CA LYS A 193 44.85 -6.86 -13.57
C LYS A 193 43.45 -7.11 -12.99
N LEU A 194 43.16 -6.53 -11.84
CA LEU A 194 41.85 -6.68 -11.20
C LEU A 194 40.77 -5.92 -11.98
N TRP A 195 41.08 -4.74 -12.48
CA TRP A 195 40.18 -3.99 -13.34
C TRP A 195 39.89 -4.73 -14.64
N ALA A 196 40.90 -5.29 -15.32
CA ALA A 196 40.70 -6.09 -16.54
C ALA A 196 39.85 -7.33 -16.29
N PHE A 197 40.01 -7.98 -15.14
CA PHE A 197 39.22 -9.14 -14.74
C PHE A 197 37.74 -8.76 -14.52
N VAL A 198 37.46 -7.70 -13.77
CA VAL A 198 36.09 -7.27 -13.47
C VAL A 198 35.40 -6.71 -14.73
N GLU A 199 36.13 -5.95 -15.57
CA GLU A 199 35.59 -5.48 -16.85
C GLU A 199 35.28 -6.67 -17.79
N GLY A 200 36.10 -7.71 -17.80
CA GLY A 200 35.87 -8.95 -18.59
C GLY A 200 34.62 -9.72 -18.12
N ILE A 201 34.42 -9.80 -16.80
CA ILE A 201 33.19 -10.39 -16.25
C ILE A 201 31.96 -9.55 -16.63
N ALA A 202 32.05 -8.23 -16.52
CA ALA A 202 30.96 -7.34 -16.89
C ALA A 202 30.58 -7.51 -18.38
N GLU A 203 31.57 -7.65 -19.26
CA GLU A 203 31.36 -7.87 -20.68
C GLU A 203 30.73 -9.24 -20.97
N GLN A 204 31.19 -10.31 -20.31
CA GLN A 204 30.57 -11.65 -20.43
C GLN A 204 29.12 -11.70 -19.93
N LEU A 205 28.78 -10.90 -18.91
CA LEU A 205 27.44 -10.81 -18.36
C LEU A 205 26.53 -9.81 -19.08
N GLY A 206 27.03 -9.06 -20.08
CA GLY A 206 26.31 -7.98 -20.73
C GLY A 206 25.98 -6.82 -19.77
N ALA A 207 26.74 -6.68 -18.67
CA ALA A 207 26.52 -5.68 -17.65
C ALA A 207 27.32 -4.40 -17.96
N ARG A 208 26.88 -3.25 -17.40
CA ARG A 208 27.61 -2.00 -17.48
C ARG A 208 28.97 -2.15 -16.76
N LYS A 209 30.04 -1.66 -17.37
CA LYS A 209 31.37 -1.63 -16.73
C LYS A 209 31.32 -0.80 -15.45
N PRO A 210 31.97 -1.24 -14.36
CA PRO A 210 31.98 -0.52 -13.10
C PRO A 210 32.72 0.81 -13.23
N ASP A 211 32.19 1.86 -12.63
CA ASP A 211 32.81 3.18 -12.58
C ASP A 211 33.85 3.26 -11.45
N ASN A 212 33.66 2.51 -10.37
CA ASN A 212 34.54 2.44 -9.20
C ASN A 212 34.69 1.00 -8.73
N LEU A 213 35.89 0.66 -8.27
CA LEU A 213 36.21 -0.63 -7.67
C LEU A 213 36.66 -0.39 -6.23
N ILE A 214 35.90 -0.88 -5.29
CA ILE A 214 36.13 -0.73 -3.86
C ILE A 214 36.45 -2.12 -3.29
N VAL A 215 37.61 -2.25 -2.64
CA VAL A 215 37.98 -3.49 -1.93
C VAL A 215 37.80 -3.28 -0.45
N ASP A 216 36.89 -4.04 0.13
CA ASP A 216 36.67 -4.10 1.55
C ASP A 216 37.45 -5.27 2.16
N VAL A 217 38.15 -5.01 3.27
CA VAL A 217 38.81 -6.06 4.05
C VAL A 217 37.85 -6.49 5.14
N VAL A 218 36.96 -7.42 4.81
CA VAL A 218 36.12 -8.07 5.84
C VAL A 218 37.02 -9.03 6.62
N LEU A 219 37.45 -8.59 7.79
CA LEU A 219 38.11 -9.48 8.74
C LEU A 219 37.05 -10.43 9.32
N HIS A 220 36.90 -11.61 8.73
CA HIS A 220 36.23 -12.70 9.39
C HIS A 220 37.09 -13.19 10.55
N ILE A 221 36.81 -12.70 11.75
CA ILE A 221 37.31 -13.33 12.99
C ILE A 221 36.41 -14.56 13.17
N LEU A 222 37.01 -15.74 12.88
CA LEU A 222 36.46 -17.03 13.24
C LEU A 222 36.56 -17.27 14.73
#